data_0692cf69b7a4c4b0f9bc41d688712f92
#
_entry.id   0692cf69b7a4c4b0f9bc41d688712f92
#
_cell.length_a   1.000
_cell.length_b   1.000
_cell.length_c   1.000
_cell.angle_alpha   90.00
_cell.angle_beta   90.00
_cell.angle_gamma   90.00
#
_symmetry.space_group_name_H-M   'P 1'
#
loop_
_entity.id
_entity.type
_entity.pdbx_description
1 polymer ?
#
loop_
_entity_poly.entity_id
_entity_poly.type
_entity_poly.pdbx_seq_one_letter_code
_entity_poly.pdbx_strand_id
1 'polypeptide(L)'
;KEELDYIAKRVKNIDELMMADLNFGMYKQDLVTAKMIEKSRQTYGYPKILNVAGGKNLPERVMEVATTVSGWTLGAAIQSTDKDVLKAIQRANISSDAYAKLINFGNKDDSTKTFTDIILGLPEDSKEKHFETIRFGIDNDVNTVRMQQAMMLVGTKMASKEDRKKYGLKTKWRTTPGCVGFYKIIDKKYPVAELDEIVVSSKTLSHEDYLNCRVMNLIVETFYNNAIFYEIFALIKSLGIPRIDLLIYIKDHTELYTSAIKEIINDFISETTEDLYDTDKEAHKKVLSPEMIDKYINQELGFNELLSSRTRLHNNHEDLTELLFTATKKLIKKNYLLKDNVEKYLIELKR
;
A
#
# COMPACT_ATOMS: atom_id res chain seq x y z
N LYS A 1 -22.41 -8.96 20.75
CA LYS A 1 -21.96 -9.99 21.72
C LYS A 1 -22.33 -11.39 21.24
N GLU A 2 -23.59 -11.62 20.95
CA GLU A 2 -24.09 -12.94 20.52
C GLU A 2 -23.43 -13.43 19.25
N GLU A 3 -23.25 -12.56 18.24
CA GLU A 3 -22.53 -12.87 16.99
C GLU A 3 -21.07 -13.25 17.24
N LEU A 4 -20.35 -12.48 18.07
CA LEU A 4 -18.98 -12.76 18.40
C LEU A 4 -18.83 -14.08 19.14
N ASP A 5 -19.68 -14.35 20.13
CA ASP A 5 -19.73 -15.63 20.85
C ASP A 5 -20.07 -16.79 19.91
N TYR A 6 -20.98 -16.56 18.95
CA TYR A 6 -21.35 -17.56 17.95
C TYR A 6 -20.17 -17.92 17.03
N ILE A 7 -19.45 -16.90 16.53
CA ILE A 7 -18.28 -17.06 15.67
C ILE A 7 -17.16 -17.75 16.45
N ALA A 8 -16.80 -17.22 17.62
CA ALA A 8 -15.68 -17.70 18.42
C ALA A 8 -15.79 -19.19 18.81
N LYS A 9 -17.00 -19.68 19.04
CA LYS A 9 -17.25 -21.10 19.34
C LYS A 9 -17.13 -22.03 18.13
N ARG A 10 -17.17 -21.52 16.90
CA ARG A 10 -17.26 -22.29 15.66
C ARG A 10 -16.06 -22.16 14.75
N VAL A 11 -15.36 -21.05 14.85
CA VAL A 11 -14.19 -20.79 14.02
C VAL A 11 -13.10 -21.83 14.27
N LYS A 12 -12.49 -22.32 13.19
CA LYS A 12 -11.37 -23.27 13.24
C LYS A 12 -10.31 -22.84 12.25
N ASN A 13 -9.05 -22.83 12.68
CA ASN A 13 -7.90 -22.48 11.83
C ASN A 13 -7.95 -21.07 11.21
N ILE A 14 -8.64 -20.13 11.86
CA ILE A 14 -8.70 -18.73 11.47
C ILE A 14 -8.40 -17.90 12.72
N ASP A 15 -7.38 -17.08 12.65
CA ASP A 15 -6.92 -16.24 13.77
C ASP A 15 -7.41 -14.79 13.67
N GLU A 16 -7.84 -14.37 12.48
CA GLU A 16 -8.19 -12.99 12.17
C GLU A 16 -9.72 -12.78 12.19
N LEU A 17 -10.12 -11.66 12.79
CA LEU A 17 -11.45 -11.07 12.68
C LEU A 17 -11.37 -9.78 11.88
N MET A 18 -11.99 -9.76 10.71
CA MET A 18 -12.19 -8.53 9.95
C MET A 18 -13.52 -7.87 10.34
N MET A 19 -13.48 -6.63 10.78
CA MET A 19 -14.68 -5.83 11.06
C MET A 19 -14.87 -4.79 9.94
N ALA A 20 -16.06 -4.79 9.35
CA ALA A 20 -16.46 -3.85 8.31
C ALA A 20 -16.87 -2.48 8.91
N ASP A 21 -15.97 -1.88 9.70
CA ASP A 21 -16.12 -0.54 10.26
C ASP A 21 -14.98 0.35 9.73
N LEU A 22 -15.32 1.55 9.25
CA LEU A 22 -14.34 2.50 8.68
C LEU A 22 -13.84 3.53 9.70
N ASN A 23 -14.39 3.55 10.90
CA ASN A 23 -14.14 4.57 11.91
C ASN A 23 -14.03 3.98 13.33
N PHE A 24 -13.65 2.72 13.48
CA PHE A 24 -13.58 2.06 14.77
C PHE A 24 -12.67 2.80 15.74
N GLY A 25 -13.14 2.96 16.99
CA GLY A 25 -12.48 3.73 18.02
C GLY A 25 -12.94 5.18 18.15
N MET A 26 -13.75 5.70 17.21
CA MET A 26 -14.25 7.08 17.30
C MET A 26 -15.44 7.23 18.23
N TYR A 27 -16.26 6.21 18.37
CA TYR A 27 -17.51 6.28 19.15
C TYR A 27 -17.35 5.67 20.55
N LYS A 28 -18.13 6.13 21.52
CA LYS A 28 -18.08 5.61 22.91
C LYS A 28 -18.40 4.11 22.98
N GLN A 29 -19.27 3.64 22.11
CA GLN A 29 -19.63 2.22 22.03
C GLN A 29 -18.50 1.32 21.54
N ASP A 30 -17.52 1.86 20.84
CA ASP A 30 -16.39 1.07 20.32
C ASP A 30 -15.52 0.53 21.46
N LEU A 31 -15.40 1.28 22.55
CA LEU A 31 -14.73 0.79 23.75
C LEU A 31 -15.46 -0.43 24.35
N VAL A 32 -16.78 -0.44 24.32
CA VAL A 32 -17.58 -1.61 24.78
C VAL A 32 -17.35 -2.78 23.86
N THR A 33 -17.33 -2.55 22.54
CA THR A 33 -17.03 -3.58 21.53
C THR A 33 -15.63 -4.15 21.71
N ALA A 34 -14.62 -3.30 21.91
CA ALA A 34 -13.25 -3.71 22.18
C ALA A 34 -13.13 -4.60 23.43
N LYS A 35 -13.80 -4.24 24.53
CA LYS A 35 -13.87 -5.08 25.73
C LYS A 35 -14.52 -6.44 25.48
N MET A 36 -15.54 -6.49 24.61
CA MET A 36 -16.18 -7.77 24.22
C MET A 36 -15.22 -8.63 23.39
N ILE A 37 -14.48 -8.03 22.45
CA ILE A 37 -13.48 -8.73 21.63
C ILE A 37 -12.36 -9.29 22.53
N GLU A 38 -11.83 -8.48 23.42
CA GLU A 38 -10.76 -8.91 24.36
C GLU A 38 -11.26 -10.04 25.26
N LYS A 39 -12.50 -9.95 25.78
CA LYS A 39 -13.12 -11.03 26.55
C LYS A 39 -13.29 -12.31 25.72
N SER A 40 -13.67 -12.20 24.44
CA SER A 40 -13.76 -13.34 23.53
C SER A 40 -12.40 -14.01 23.35
N ARG A 41 -11.35 -13.21 23.16
CA ARG A 41 -9.97 -13.68 23.05
C ARG A 41 -9.53 -14.46 24.30
N GLN A 42 -9.77 -13.91 25.49
CA GLN A 42 -9.45 -14.55 26.76
C GLN A 42 -10.24 -15.87 26.98
N THR A 43 -11.50 -15.93 26.50
CA THR A 43 -12.38 -17.07 26.74
C THR A 43 -12.18 -18.17 25.71
N TYR A 44 -11.98 -17.83 24.44
CA TYR A 44 -11.98 -18.75 23.29
C TYR A 44 -10.66 -18.79 22.52
N GLY A 45 -9.68 -17.91 22.84
CA GLY A 45 -8.46 -17.73 22.05
C GLY A 45 -8.67 -17.03 20.70
N TYR A 46 -9.85 -16.43 20.47
CA TYR A 46 -10.23 -15.80 19.21
C TYR A 46 -10.91 -14.43 19.43
N PRO A 47 -10.60 -13.44 18.56
CA PRO A 47 -9.59 -13.41 17.50
C PRO A 47 -8.18 -13.17 18.05
N LYS A 48 -7.13 -13.63 17.36
CA LYS A 48 -5.74 -13.26 17.68
C LYS A 48 -5.37 -11.94 17.01
N ILE A 49 -5.88 -11.72 15.81
CA ILE A 49 -5.66 -10.50 15.02
C ILE A 49 -7.01 -9.82 14.79
N LEU A 50 -7.07 -8.52 15.07
CA LEU A 50 -8.20 -7.67 14.74
C LEU A 50 -7.84 -6.77 13.56
N ASN A 51 -8.49 -6.97 12.42
CA ASN A 51 -8.34 -6.14 11.23
C ASN A 51 -9.58 -5.24 11.10
N VAL A 52 -9.38 -3.95 11.36
CA VAL A 52 -10.43 -2.93 11.26
C VAL A 52 -9.82 -1.58 10.98
N ALA A 53 -10.48 -0.77 10.15
CA ALA A 53 -10.03 0.59 9.88
C ALA A 53 -10.29 1.48 11.11
N GLY A 54 -9.22 2.02 11.68
CA GLY A 54 -9.28 2.96 12.78
C GLY A 54 -9.86 4.30 12.34
N GLY A 55 -10.62 4.93 13.24
CA GLY A 55 -11.11 6.28 13.02
C GLY A 55 -9.97 7.30 12.98
N LYS A 56 -10.09 8.33 12.16
CA LYS A 56 -9.07 9.39 12.02
C LYS A 56 -9.25 10.49 13.05
N ASN A 57 -10.49 10.80 13.38
CA ASN A 57 -10.82 11.84 14.35
C ASN A 57 -10.79 11.25 15.75
N LEU A 58 -10.55 12.10 16.76
CA LEU A 58 -10.46 11.70 18.15
C LEU A 58 -9.37 10.64 18.41
N PRO A 59 -8.11 10.89 18.04
CA PRO A 59 -7.02 9.92 18.14
C PRO A 59 -6.83 9.39 19.57
N GLU A 60 -7.09 10.20 20.57
CA GLU A 60 -7.01 9.79 21.99
C GLU A 60 -7.99 8.66 22.30
N ARG A 61 -9.22 8.71 21.77
CA ARG A 61 -10.19 7.64 21.94
C ARG A 61 -9.81 6.39 21.16
N VAL A 62 -9.33 6.57 19.94
CA VAL A 62 -8.81 5.45 19.14
C VAL A 62 -7.68 4.73 19.88
N MET A 63 -6.76 5.48 20.50
CA MET A 63 -5.69 4.90 21.33
C MET A 63 -6.24 4.20 22.59
N GLU A 64 -7.25 4.76 23.26
CA GLU A 64 -7.92 4.11 24.40
C GLU A 64 -8.54 2.76 24.00
N VAL A 65 -9.21 2.72 22.86
CA VAL A 65 -9.78 1.48 22.31
C VAL A 65 -8.67 0.49 21.92
N ALA A 66 -7.60 0.98 21.31
CA ALA A 66 -6.46 0.15 20.92
C ALA A 66 -5.69 -0.43 22.11
N THR A 67 -5.64 0.27 23.25
CA THR A 67 -5.08 -0.29 24.50
C THR A 67 -5.96 -1.37 25.13
N THR A 68 -7.24 -1.38 24.79
CA THR A 68 -8.21 -2.34 25.34
C THR A 68 -8.19 -3.67 24.60
N VAL A 69 -7.89 -3.67 23.29
CA VAL A 69 -7.84 -4.86 22.46
C VAL A 69 -6.48 -4.96 21.77
N SER A 70 -5.69 -5.97 22.13
CA SER A 70 -4.38 -6.23 21.52
C SER A 70 -4.50 -6.82 20.11
N GLY A 71 -3.41 -6.79 19.32
CA GLY A 71 -3.38 -7.33 17.96
C GLY A 71 -4.20 -6.55 16.93
N TRP A 72 -4.54 -5.31 17.21
CA TRP A 72 -5.19 -4.42 16.26
C TRP A 72 -4.17 -3.79 15.32
N THR A 73 -4.38 -3.95 14.00
CA THR A 73 -3.59 -3.26 12.99
C THR A 73 -4.02 -1.81 12.91
N LEU A 74 -3.21 -0.92 13.47
CA LEU A 74 -3.54 0.49 13.63
C LEU A 74 -3.08 1.30 12.41
N GLY A 75 -3.98 2.04 11.80
CA GLY A 75 -3.64 2.83 10.62
C GLY A 75 -4.42 4.14 10.51
N ALA A 76 -3.81 5.10 9.82
CA ALA A 76 -4.44 6.33 9.43
C ALA A 76 -4.16 6.62 7.96
N ALA A 77 -5.16 6.43 7.11
CA ALA A 77 -5.03 6.73 5.69
C ALA A 77 -4.92 8.24 5.47
N ILE A 78 -3.74 8.71 5.05
CA ILE A 78 -3.49 10.13 4.76
C ILE A 78 -3.87 10.50 3.32
N GLN A 79 -3.85 9.54 2.38
CA GLN A 79 -4.08 9.65 0.95
C GLN A 79 -3.08 10.58 0.24
N SER A 80 -2.87 11.79 0.72
CA SER A 80 -1.85 12.76 0.34
C SER A 80 -1.57 13.69 1.53
N THR A 81 -0.37 14.27 1.57
CA THR A 81 -0.01 15.33 2.54
C THR A 81 -0.14 16.72 1.93
N ASP A 82 -0.30 16.82 0.61
CA ASP A 82 -0.38 18.09 -0.09
C ASP A 82 -1.74 18.77 0.10
N LYS A 83 -1.70 20.07 0.42
CA LYS A 83 -2.91 20.85 0.75
C LYS A 83 -3.83 21.05 -0.46
N ASP A 84 -3.27 21.20 -1.66
CA ASP A 84 -4.06 21.42 -2.87
C ASP A 84 -4.75 20.13 -3.30
N VAL A 85 -4.04 18.99 -3.20
CA VAL A 85 -4.62 17.65 -3.40
C VAL A 85 -5.75 17.41 -2.43
N LEU A 86 -5.53 17.61 -1.12
CA LEU A 86 -6.56 17.41 -0.10
C LEU A 86 -7.76 18.31 -0.31
N LYS A 87 -7.55 19.59 -0.67
CA LYS A 87 -8.62 20.53 -1.02
C LYS A 87 -9.40 20.07 -2.24
N ALA A 88 -8.72 19.57 -3.27
CA ALA A 88 -9.36 19.11 -4.50
C ALA A 88 -10.28 17.91 -4.25
N ILE A 89 -9.88 16.98 -3.38
CA ILE A 89 -10.70 15.81 -2.99
C ILE A 89 -11.62 16.08 -1.78
N GLN A 90 -11.72 17.33 -1.31
CA GLN A 90 -12.55 17.75 -0.17
C GLN A 90 -12.27 16.94 1.12
N ARG A 91 -11.00 16.72 1.43
CA ARG A 91 -10.56 15.95 2.57
C ARG A 91 -9.73 16.78 3.54
N ALA A 92 -9.93 16.57 4.82
CA ALA A 92 -9.03 17.02 5.87
C ALA A 92 -8.31 15.81 6.50
N ASN A 93 -7.02 15.93 6.68
CA ASN A 93 -6.25 14.98 7.47
C ASN A 93 -6.17 15.45 8.93
N ILE A 94 -5.88 14.52 9.84
CA ILE A 94 -5.46 14.86 11.19
C ILE A 94 -4.14 15.62 11.14
N SER A 95 -3.83 16.38 12.20
CA SER A 95 -2.55 17.09 12.27
C SER A 95 -1.37 16.11 12.26
N SER A 96 -0.21 16.57 11.76
CA SER A 96 1.00 15.74 11.76
C SER A 96 1.37 15.24 13.15
N ASP A 97 1.17 16.07 14.19
CA ASP A 97 1.43 15.68 15.57
C ASP A 97 0.48 14.58 16.06
N ALA A 98 -0.81 14.66 15.72
CA ALA A 98 -1.79 13.64 16.07
C ALA A 98 -1.50 12.32 15.32
N TYR A 99 -1.07 12.42 14.05
CA TYR A 99 -0.64 11.28 13.26
C TYR A 99 0.59 10.60 13.88
N ALA A 100 1.64 11.38 14.17
CA ALA A 100 2.86 10.87 14.78
C ALA A 100 2.58 10.19 16.14
N LYS A 101 1.71 10.78 16.98
CA LYS A 101 1.28 10.17 18.25
C LYS A 101 0.61 8.82 18.04
N LEU A 102 -0.27 8.71 17.05
CA LEU A 102 -1.00 7.47 16.75
C LEU A 102 -0.04 6.37 16.27
N ILE A 103 0.87 6.69 15.34
CA ILE A 103 1.85 5.73 14.82
C ILE A 103 2.84 5.32 15.92
N ASN A 104 3.39 6.28 16.68
CA ASN A 104 4.28 5.99 17.80
C ASN A 104 3.61 5.12 18.87
N PHE A 105 2.31 5.30 19.10
CA PHE A 105 1.54 4.45 20.00
C PHE A 105 1.47 3.01 19.45
N GLY A 106 1.11 2.84 18.17
CA GLY A 106 1.06 1.52 17.54
C GLY A 106 2.41 0.79 17.53
N ASN A 107 3.51 1.53 17.35
CA ASN A 107 4.87 0.95 17.29
C ASN A 107 5.45 0.57 18.67
N LYS A 108 4.77 0.88 19.77
CA LYS A 108 5.22 0.47 21.11
C LYS A 108 4.92 -0.99 21.42
N ASP A 109 4.01 -1.59 20.72
CA ASP A 109 3.59 -2.98 20.89
C ASP A 109 3.98 -3.79 19.65
N ASP A 110 4.89 -4.75 19.82
CA ASP A 110 5.36 -5.62 18.73
C ASP A 110 4.21 -6.44 18.07
N SER A 111 3.08 -6.59 18.78
CA SER A 111 1.88 -7.24 18.23
C SER A 111 1.04 -6.31 17.33
N THR A 112 1.28 -5.00 17.39
CA THR A 112 0.54 -3.99 16.63
C THR A 112 1.36 -3.58 15.42
N LYS A 113 0.76 -3.67 14.21
CA LYS A 113 1.37 -3.17 12.99
C LYS A 113 0.71 -1.88 12.57
N THR A 114 1.51 -0.90 12.18
CA THR A 114 1.02 0.40 11.71
C THR A 114 1.02 0.46 10.19
N PHE A 115 0.01 1.12 9.61
CA PHE A 115 -0.04 1.36 8.18
C PHE A 115 -0.62 2.73 7.84
N THR A 116 -0.33 3.18 6.63
CA THR A 116 -0.99 4.33 6.00
C THR A 116 -1.36 4.00 4.57
N ASP A 117 -2.51 4.49 4.11
CA ASP A 117 -2.89 4.42 2.70
C ASP A 117 -2.61 5.78 2.05
N ILE A 118 -1.92 5.75 0.93
CA ILE A 118 -1.69 6.88 0.04
C ILE A 118 -2.26 6.56 -1.34
N ILE A 119 -2.64 7.58 -2.10
CA ILE A 119 -3.29 7.40 -3.40
C ILE A 119 -2.54 8.19 -4.45
N LEU A 120 -2.02 7.51 -5.46
CA LEU A 120 -1.39 8.10 -6.64
C LEU A 120 -2.44 8.54 -7.66
N GLY A 121 -2.27 9.73 -8.22
CA GLY A 121 -3.09 10.22 -9.33
C GLY A 121 -4.37 10.92 -8.90
N LEU A 122 -4.45 11.38 -7.65
CA LEU A 122 -5.51 12.27 -7.20
C LEU A 122 -5.47 13.62 -7.97
N PRO A 123 -6.59 14.36 -8.06
CA PRO A 123 -6.59 15.71 -8.59
C PRO A 123 -5.53 16.60 -7.93
N GLU A 124 -4.77 17.37 -8.73
CA GLU A 124 -3.66 18.23 -8.32
C GLU A 124 -2.40 17.47 -7.79
N ASP A 125 -2.38 16.14 -7.90
CA ASP A 125 -1.19 15.35 -7.54
C ASP A 125 -0.08 15.53 -8.57
N SER A 126 1.17 15.34 -8.13
CA SER A 126 2.37 15.28 -8.97
C SER A 126 3.35 14.25 -8.43
N LYS A 127 4.37 13.92 -9.21
CA LYS A 127 5.43 13.00 -8.77
C LYS A 127 6.07 13.47 -7.45
N GLU A 128 6.40 14.74 -7.36
CA GLU A 128 7.03 15.34 -6.18
C GLU A 128 6.12 15.24 -4.95
N LYS A 129 4.84 15.60 -5.11
CA LYS A 129 3.83 15.52 -4.04
C LYS A 129 3.60 14.08 -3.57
N HIS A 130 3.56 13.13 -4.51
CA HIS A 130 3.45 11.72 -4.18
C HIS A 130 4.67 11.22 -3.41
N PHE A 131 5.88 11.59 -3.82
CA PHE A 131 7.12 11.23 -3.11
C PHE A 131 7.19 11.85 -1.72
N GLU A 132 6.77 13.11 -1.55
CA GLU A 132 6.68 13.74 -0.22
C GLU A 132 5.65 13.06 0.68
N THR A 133 4.55 12.55 0.11
CA THR A 133 3.57 11.77 0.86
C THR A 133 4.16 10.42 1.32
N ILE A 134 4.94 9.74 0.47
CA ILE A 134 5.69 8.54 0.86
C ILE A 134 6.71 8.88 1.95
N ARG A 135 7.48 9.95 1.78
CA ARG A 135 8.46 10.46 2.76
C ARG A 135 7.81 10.63 4.14
N PHE A 136 6.66 11.29 4.18
CA PHE A 136 5.93 11.52 5.42
C PHE A 136 5.58 10.21 6.15
N GLY A 137 5.10 9.18 5.43
CA GLY A 137 4.83 7.87 6.02
C GLY A 137 6.10 7.22 6.60
N ILE A 138 7.20 7.23 5.83
CA ILE A 138 8.49 6.66 6.24
C ILE A 138 9.10 7.40 7.43
N ASP A 139 9.06 8.74 7.44
CA ASP A 139 9.65 9.56 8.50
C ASP A 139 8.88 9.43 9.82
N ASN A 140 7.59 9.10 9.77
CA ASN A 140 6.79 8.77 10.94
C ASN A 140 6.88 7.31 11.38
N ASP A 141 7.83 6.52 10.84
CA ASP A 141 8.06 5.11 11.22
C ASP A 141 6.85 4.19 10.98
N VAL A 142 6.05 4.45 9.95
CA VAL A 142 4.94 3.57 9.57
C VAL A 142 5.50 2.23 9.08
N ASN A 143 5.00 1.12 9.59
CA ASN A 143 5.51 -0.21 9.19
C ASN A 143 5.16 -0.54 7.73
N THR A 144 4.01 -0.09 7.25
CA THR A 144 3.56 -0.37 5.87
C THR A 144 2.94 0.85 5.23
N VAL A 145 3.53 1.35 4.16
CA VAL A 145 2.96 2.37 3.28
C VAL A 145 2.22 1.65 2.16
N ARG A 146 0.89 1.67 2.19
CA ARG A 146 0.04 1.06 1.16
C ARG A 146 -0.24 2.07 0.07
N MET A 147 0.22 1.79 -1.14
CA MET A 147 0.13 2.70 -2.27
C MET A 147 -0.98 2.26 -3.23
N GLN A 148 -2.07 3.00 -3.20
CA GLN A 148 -3.25 2.77 -4.04
C GLN A 148 -3.17 3.63 -5.30
N GLN A 149 -3.92 3.24 -6.35
CA GLN A 149 -4.13 4.08 -7.53
C GLN A 149 -5.50 4.75 -7.44
N ALA A 150 -5.61 5.99 -7.89
CA ALA A 150 -6.88 6.70 -7.90
C ALA A 150 -7.88 6.03 -8.85
N MET A 151 -8.99 5.54 -8.29
CA MET A 151 -10.08 4.92 -9.04
C MET A 151 -11.25 5.89 -9.19
N MET A 152 -11.90 5.86 -10.33
CA MET A 152 -13.05 6.67 -10.67
C MET A 152 -14.34 5.99 -10.18
N LEU A 153 -14.55 6.03 -8.88
CA LEU A 153 -15.73 5.40 -8.27
C LEU A 153 -17.02 6.10 -8.71
N VAL A 154 -17.96 5.33 -9.22
CA VAL A 154 -19.27 5.83 -9.68
C VAL A 154 -19.98 6.61 -8.58
N GLY A 155 -20.52 7.78 -8.91
CA GLY A 155 -21.23 8.66 -7.99
C GLY A 155 -20.33 9.58 -7.17
N THR A 156 -19.01 9.45 -7.25
CA THR A 156 -18.09 10.41 -6.60
C THR A 156 -17.94 11.69 -7.43
N LYS A 157 -17.59 12.78 -6.76
CA LYS A 157 -17.32 14.06 -7.43
C LYS A 157 -16.17 13.96 -8.41
N MET A 158 -15.09 13.27 -8.05
CA MET A 158 -13.93 13.06 -8.91
C MET A 158 -14.31 12.37 -10.24
N ALA A 159 -15.31 11.48 -10.22
CA ALA A 159 -15.79 10.80 -11.43
C ALA A 159 -16.72 11.66 -12.29
N SER A 160 -17.11 12.85 -11.83
CA SER A 160 -17.99 13.76 -12.58
C SER A 160 -17.30 14.30 -13.84
N LYS A 161 -18.09 14.63 -14.87
CA LYS A 161 -17.58 15.28 -16.09
C LYS A 161 -16.88 16.60 -15.81
N GLU A 162 -17.35 17.33 -14.79
CA GLU A 162 -16.78 18.61 -14.38
C GLU A 162 -15.37 18.46 -13.82
N ASP A 163 -15.17 17.57 -12.86
CA ASP A 163 -13.86 17.36 -12.24
C ASP A 163 -12.89 16.70 -13.21
N ARG A 164 -13.32 15.74 -14.04
CA ARG A 164 -12.50 15.19 -15.13
C ARG A 164 -11.95 16.30 -16.03
N LYS A 165 -12.79 17.24 -16.47
CA LYS A 165 -12.37 18.38 -17.32
C LYS A 165 -11.51 19.37 -16.55
N LYS A 166 -11.91 19.70 -15.32
CA LYS A 166 -11.22 20.66 -14.46
C LYS A 166 -9.78 20.28 -14.23
N TYR A 167 -9.55 19.03 -13.82
CA TYR A 167 -8.22 18.52 -13.46
C TYR A 167 -7.52 17.82 -14.63
N GLY A 168 -8.19 17.68 -15.79
CA GLY A 168 -7.64 17.00 -16.97
C GLY A 168 -7.33 15.54 -16.72
N LEU A 169 -8.17 14.86 -15.92
CA LEU A 169 -7.97 13.45 -15.58
C LEU A 169 -8.10 12.58 -16.82
N LYS A 170 -7.07 11.83 -17.14
CA LYS A 170 -7.08 10.80 -18.18
C LYS A 170 -7.10 9.45 -17.50
N THR A 171 -8.00 8.60 -17.94
CA THR A 171 -8.27 7.32 -17.31
C THR A 171 -8.13 6.17 -18.29
N LYS A 172 -7.90 4.98 -17.75
CA LYS A 172 -7.91 3.70 -18.44
C LYS A 172 -8.70 2.69 -17.62
N TRP A 173 -9.19 1.68 -18.30
CA TRP A 173 -9.91 0.56 -17.70
C TRP A 173 -9.02 -0.65 -17.60
N ARG A 174 -9.11 -1.36 -16.48
CA ARG A 174 -8.41 -2.63 -16.26
C ARG A 174 -9.32 -3.61 -15.53
N THR A 175 -8.96 -4.87 -15.53
CA THR A 175 -9.63 -5.84 -14.66
C THR A 175 -9.27 -5.58 -13.20
N THR A 176 -10.26 -5.70 -12.32
CA THR A 176 -10.01 -5.80 -10.89
C THR A 176 -9.33 -7.14 -10.62
N PRO A 177 -8.13 -7.17 -10.00
CA PRO A 177 -7.37 -8.40 -9.83
C PRO A 177 -8.18 -9.51 -9.15
N GLY A 178 -8.21 -10.68 -9.78
CA GLY A 178 -8.93 -11.85 -9.27
C GLY A 178 -10.46 -11.83 -9.46
N CYS A 179 -11.00 -10.83 -10.15
CA CYS A 179 -12.45 -10.64 -10.31
C CYS A 179 -12.95 -10.97 -11.73
N VAL A 180 -12.38 -12.00 -12.36
CA VAL A 180 -12.86 -12.57 -13.62
C VAL A 180 -13.25 -14.03 -13.39
N GLY A 181 -14.42 -14.44 -13.88
CA GLY A 181 -14.88 -15.80 -13.69
C GLY A 181 -16.21 -16.11 -14.37
N PHE A 182 -16.87 -17.16 -13.90
CA PHE A 182 -18.18 -17.57 -14.39
C PHE A 182 -19.19 -17.62 -13.25
N TYR A 183 -20.33 -16.98 -13.42
CA TYR A 183 -21.52 -17.27 -12.64
C TYR A 183 -22.28 -18.41 -13.27
N LYS A 184 -22.68 -19.41 -12.44
CA LYS A 184 -23.57 -20.47 -12.86
C LYS A 184 -24.98 -20.12 -12.38
N ILE A 185 -25.89 -19.90 -13.32
CA ILE A 185 -27.32 -19.67 -13.05
C ILE A 185 -28.07 -20.84 -13.66
N ILE A 186 -28.63 -21.73 -12.81
CA ILE A 186 -29.23 -23.01 -13.22
C ILE A 186 -28.18 -23.83 -13.99
N ASP A 187 -28.36 -24.07 -15.28
CA ASP A 187 -27.45 -24.87 -16.10
C ASP A 187 -26.58 -24.04 -17.07
N LYS A 188 -26.66 -22.72 -16.99
CA LYS A 188 -25.89 -21.82 -17.85
C LYS A 188 -24.76 -21.15 -17.11
N LYS A 189 -23.59 -21.09 -17.74
CA LYS A 189 -22.44 -20.32 -17.27
C LYS A 189 -22.42 -18.97 -17.98
N TYR A 190 -22.27 -17.90 -17.18
CA TYR A 190 -22.16 -16.53 -17.67
C TYR A 190 -20.78 -16.00 -17.32
N PRO A 191 -19.96 -15.59 -18.32
CA PRO A 191 -18.68 -14.99 -18.05
C PRO A 191 -18.89 -13.59 -17.48
N VAL A 192 -18.10 -13.25 -16.45
CA VAL A 192 -18.17 -11.96 -15.78
C VAL A 192 -16.78 -11.43 -15.49
N ALA A 193 -16.61 -10.13 -15.54
CA ALA A 193 -15.41 -9.43 -15.12
C ALA A 193 -15.80 -8.15 -14.38
N GLU A 194 -15.13 -7.86 -13.28
CA GLU A 194 -15.20 -6.54 -12.66
C GLU A 194 -14.04 -5.69 -13.19
N LEU A 195 -14.32 -4.43 -13.48
CA LEU A 195 -13.39 -3.50 -14.07
C LEU A 195 -13.25 -2.25 -13.21
N ASP A 196 -12.02 -1.81 -13.03
CA ASP A 196 -11.66 -0.55 -12.41
C ASP A 196 -11.33 0.49 -13.48
N GLU A 197 -11.89 1.69 -13.35
CA GLU A 197 -11.42 2.85 -14.10
C GLU A 197 -10.38 3.58 -13.24
N ILE A 198 -9.13 3.62 -13.68
CA ILE A 198 -8.01 4.22 -12.96
C ILE A 198 -7.49 5.48 -13.63
N VAL A 199 -7.01 6.44 -12.83
CA VAL A 199 -6.34 7.65 -13.33
C VAL A 199 -4.89 7.33 -13.68
N VAL A 200 -4.47 7.61 -14.92
CA VAL A 200 -3.12 7.36 -15.42
C VAL A 200 -2.36 8.64 -15.78
N SER A 201 -3.04 9.78 -15.83
CA SER A 201 -2.42 11.10 -15.94
C SER A 201 -3.43 12.21 -15.62
N SER A 202 -2.93 13.42 -15.39
CA SER A 202 -3.71 14.62 -15.14
C SER A 202 -2.98 15.86 -15.69
N LYS A 203 -3.50 17.07 -15.41
CA LYS A 203 -2.79 18.33 -15.75
C LYS A 203 -1.45 18.48 -15.02
N THR A 204 -1.33 17.90 -13.83
CA THR A 204 -0.18 18.06 -12.93
C THR A 204 0.67 16.80 -12.82
N LEU A 205 0.20 15.67 -13.34
CA LEU A 205 0.87 14.38 -13.34
C LEU A 205 0.91 13.85 -14.78
N SER A 206 2.05 13.88 -15.44
CA SER A 206 2.23 13.26 -16.76
C SER A 206 2.11 11.72 -16.66
N HIS A 207 1.87 11.03 -17.78
CA HIS A 207 1.85 9.57 -17.80
C HIS A 207 3.25 8.98 -17.47
N GLU A 208 4.30 9.65 -17.90
CA GLU A 208 5.69 9.28 -17.55
C GLU A 208 5.93 9.39 -16.06
N ASP A 209 5.49 10.50 -15.42
CA ASP A 209 5.59 10.67 -13.96
C ASP A 209 4.72 9.66 -13.21
N TYR A 210 3.55 9.31 -13.74
CA TYR A 210 2.73 8.23 -13.18
C TYR A 210 3.51 6.91 -13.16
N LEU A 211 4.14 6.50 -14.28
CA LEU A 211 4.96 5.29 -14.31
C LEU A 211 6.17 5.38 -13.37
N ASN A 212 6.81 6.55 -13.28
CA ASN A 212 7.87 6.80 -12.32
C ASN A 212 7.42 6.59 -10.86
N CYS A 213 6.21 7.07 -10.53
CA CYS A 213 5.61 6.83 -9.22
C CYS A 213 5.29 5.35 -8.99
N ARG A 214 4.83 4.63 -10.03
CA ARG A 214 4.58 3.18 -9.93
C ARG A 214 5.87 2.41 -9.62
N VAL A 215 6.97 2.74 -10.28
CA VAL A 215 8.29 2.17 -9.97
C VAL A 215 8.71 2.50 -8.54
N MET A 216 8.52 3.74 -8.08
CA MET A 216 8.80 4.11 -6.69
C MET A 216 7.95 3.29 -5.71
N ASN A 217 6.68 3.06 -6.04
CA ASN A 217 5.81 2.22 -5.21
C ASN A 217 6.34 0.78 -5.12
N LEU A 218 6.83 0.20 -6.22
CA LEU A 218 7.46 -1.12 -6.20
C LEU A 218 8.73 -1.14 -5.35
N ILE A 219 9.58 -0.12 -5.42
CA ILE A 219 10.78 0.01 -4.59
C ILE A 219 10.42 0.11 -3.10
N VAL A 220 9.42 0.92 -2.73
CA VAL A 220 8.94 1.01 -1.35
C VAL A 220 8.39 -0.33 -0.86
N GLU A 221 7.56 -0.98 -1.67
CA GLU A 221 6.96 -2.29 -1.34
C GLU A 221 8.03 -3.38 -1.16
N THR A 222 9.11 -3.32 -1.95
CA THR A 222 10.17 -4.32 -1.93
C THR A 222 11.15 -4.11 -0.78
N PHE A 223 11.61 -2.88 -0.55
CA PHE A 223 12.73 -2.61 0.35
C PHE A 223 12.30 -2.10 1.73
N TYR A 224 11.19 -1.35 1.83
CA TYR A 224 10.78 -0.72 3.09
C TYR A 224 9.67 -1.47 3.81
N ASN A 225 8.59 -1.81 3.10
CA ASN A 225 7.43 -2.47 3.70
C ASN A 225 7.82 -3.84 4.29
N ASN A 226 7.12 -4.22 5.36
CA ASN A 226 7.34 -5.46 6.11
C ASN A 226 8.70 -5.57 6.84
N ALA A 227 9.47 -4.48 6.89
CA ALA A 227 10.71 -4.34 7.67
C ALA A 227 11.79 -5.42 7.40
N ILE A 228 11.81 -6.01 6.19
CA ILE A 228 12.78 -7.05 5.82
C ILE A 228 14.23 -6.55 5.95
N PHE A 229 14.46 -5.28 5.65
CA PHE A 229 15.78 -4.62 5.70
C PHE A 229 15.83 -3.54 6.79
N TYR A 230 15.15 -3.77 7.91
CA TYR A 230 15.02 -2.80 9.01
C TYR A 230 16.36 -2.23 9.47
N GLU A 231 17.38 -3.06 9.64
CA GLU A 231 18.70 -2.66 10.15
C GLU A 231 19.40 -1.65 9.23
N ILE A 232 19.23 -1.80 7.91
CA ILE A 232 19.78 -0.85 6.93
C ILE A 232 19.10 0.51 7.06
N PHE A 233 17.77 0.53 7.17
CA PHE A 233 17.02 1.78 7.34
C PHE A 233 17.27 2.42 8.72
N ALA A 234 17.49 1.62 9.76
CA ALA A 234 17.90 2.10 11.07
C ALA A 234 19.30 2.75 11.03
N LEU A 235 20.25 2.13 10.32
CA LEU A 235 21.57 2.70 10.10
C LEU A 235 21.49 4.04 9.35
N ILE A 236 20.78 4.10 8.23
CA ILE A 236 20.58 5.32 7.43
C ILE A 236 20.00 6.45 8.31
N LYS A 237 18.96 6.14 9.09
CA LYS A 237 18.34 7.09 10.03
C LYS A 237 19.35 7.56 11.09
N SER A 238 20.16 6.66 11.65
CA SER A 238 21.16 7.00 12.69
C SER A 238 22.28 7.91 12.18
N LEU A 239 22.55 7.86 10.87
CA LEU A 239 23.50 8.73 10.19
C LEU A 239 22.88 10.09 9.78
N GLY A 240 21.60 10.34 10.11
CA GLY A 240 20.90 11.58 9.75
C GLY A 240 20.54 11.69 8.27
N ILE A 241 20.57 10.59 7.52
CA ILE A 241 20.15 10.56 6.10
C ILE A 241 18.65 10.23 6.06
N PRO A 242 17.81 11.00 5.33
CA PRO A 242 16.42 10.65 5.15
C PRO A 242 16.28 9.25 4.51
N ARG A 243 15.47 8.39 5.12
CA ARG A 243 15.36 6.99 4.65
C ARG A 243 14.84 6.86 3.23
N ILE A 244 13.96 7.77 2.81
CA ILE A 244 13.46 7.80 1.43
C ILE A 244 14.58 8.05 0.41
N ASP A 245 15.65 8.75 0.80
CA ASP A 245 16.76 9.05 -0.11
C ASP A 245 17.47 7.77 -0.57
N LEU A 246 17.51 6.71 0.27
CA LEU A 246 17.99 5.40 -0.14
C LEU A 246 17.07 4.77 -1.20
N LEU A 247 15.77 4.86 -1.03
CA LEU A 247 14.80 4.32 -1.98
C LEU A 247 14.85 5.06 -3.32
N ILE A 248 14.96 6.40 -3.27
CA ILE A 248 15.17 7.23 -4.47
C ILE A 248 16.50 6.89 -5.13
N TYR A 249 17.56 6.70 -4.33
CA TYR A 249 18.87 6.33 -4.84
C TYR A 249 18.82 5.00 -5.59
N ILE A 250 18.19 3.97 -5.01
CA ILE A 250 17.99 2.68 -5.67
C ILE A 250 17.22 2.85 -6.98
N LYS A 251 16.11 3.61 -6.96
CA LYS A 251 15.27 3.84 -8.15
C LYS A 251 16.03 4.54 -9.28
N ASP A 252 16.85 5.54 -8.95
CA ASP A 252 17.49 6.41 -9.94
C ASP A 252 18.81 5.86 -10.46
N HIS A 253 19.45 4.88 -9.77
CA HIS A 253 20.74 4.31 -10.17
C HIS A 253 20.57 2.90 -10.75
N THR A 254 19.87 2.84 -11.90
CA THR A 254 19.57 1.58 -12.60
C THR A 254 20.80 0.84 -13.13
N GLU A 255 21.97 1.51 -13.19
CA GLU A 255 23.26 0.88 -13.47
C GLU A 255 23.74 -0.08 -12.37
N LEU A 256 23.10 -0.04 -11.18
CA LEU A 256 23.37 -0.98 -10.09
C LEU A 256 22.55 -2.26 -10.20
N TYR A 257 21.55 -2.30 -11.09
CA TYR A 257 20.68 -3.45 -11.24
C TYR A 257 21.42 -4.57 -11.98
N THR A 258 21.27 -5.78 -11.45
CA THR A 258 21.61 -6.99 -12.22
C THR A 258 20.66 -7.14 -13.41
N SER A 259 20.99 -7.99 -14.36
CA SER A 259 20.11 -8.28 -15.50
C SER A 259 18.73 -8.78 -15.05
N ALA A 260 18.70 -9.64 -14.02
CA ALA A 260 17.44 -10.17 -13.48
C ALA A 260 16.55 -9.09 -12.85
N ILE A 261 17.14 -8.21 -12.01
CA ILE A 261 16.40 -7.09 -11.41
C ILE A 261 15.88 -6.13 -12.49
N LYS A 262 16.73 -5.83 -13.48
CA LYS A 262 16.36 -4.93 -14.59
C LYS A 262 15.21 -5.51 -15.43
N GLU A 263 15.23 -6.80 -15.70
CA GLU A 263 14.16 -7.50 -16.41
C GLU A 263 12.85 -7.39 -15.62
N ILE A 264 12.84 -7.71 -14.32
CA ILE A 264 11.65 -7.64 -13.48
C ILE A 264 11.05 -6.22 -13.42
N ILE A 265 11.90 -5.19 -13.32
CA ILE A 265 11.43 -3.78 -13.31
C ILE A 265 10.83 -3.39 -14.68
N ASN A 266 11.45 -3.84 -15.79
CA ASN A 266 10.92 -3.58 -17.13
C ASN A 266 9.59 -4.29 -17.35
N ASP A 267 9.50 -5.55 -16.93
CA ASP A 267 8.24 -6.32 -16.97
C ASP A 267 7.16 -5.61 -16.18
N PHE A 268 7.46 -5.13 -14.97
CA PHE A 268 6.52 -4.38 -14.15
C PHE A 268 5.97 -3.13 -14.86
N ILE A 269 6.84 -2.38 -15.55
CA ILE A 269 6.42 -1.20 -16.33
C ILE A 269 5.51 -1.62 -17.49
N SER A 270 5.87 -2.71 -18.20
CA SER A 270 5.07 -3.28 -19.27
C SER A 270 3.71 -3.76 -18.78
N GLU A 271 3.69 -4.60 -17.74
CA GLU A 271 2.48 -5.13 -17.09
C GLU A 271 1.56 -4.03 -16.54
N THR A 272 2.14 -2.91 -16.08
CA THR A 272 1.36 -1.73 -15.62
C THR A 272 0.59 -1.06 -16.78
N THR A 273 0.99 -1.25 -18.02
CA THR A 273 0.44 -0.55 -19.20
C THR A 273 -0.28 -1.46 -20.20
N GLU A 274 0.08 -2.74 -20.27
CA GLU A 274 -0.40 -3.65 -21.33
C GLU A 274 -1.88 -4.04 -21.18
N ASP A 275 -2.38 -4.10 -19.95
CA ASP A 275 -3.75 -4.54 -19.66
C ASP A 275 -4.72 -3.37 -19.41
N LEU A 276 -4.41 -2.22 -20.05
CA LEU A 276 -5.19 -0.98 -19.96
C LEU A 276 -5.98 -0.72 -21.24
N TYR A 277 -7.28 -0.51 -21.09
CA TYR A 277 -8.23 -0.28 -22.17
C TYR A 277 -8.77 1.15 -22.14
N ASP A 278 -9.16 1.68 -23.32
CA ASP A 278 -9.71 3.03 -23.42
C ASP A 278 -11.16 3.13 -22.93
N THR A 279 -11.90 2.04 -23.00
CA THR A 279 -13.30 2.00 -22.58
C THR A 279 -13.65 0.71 -21.86
N ASP A 280 -14.66 0.78 -20.98
CA ASP A 280 -15.24 -0.38 -20.29
C ASP A 280 -15.74 -1.46 -21.26
N LYS A 281 -16.34 -1.03 -22.39
CA LYS A 281 -16.85 -1.94 -23.41
C LYS A 281 -15.73 -2.70 -24.11
N GLU A 282 -14.63 -2.02 -24.42
CA GLU A 282 -13.43 -2.64 -25.00
C GLU A 282 -12.84 -3.66 -24.02
N ALA A 283 -12.65 -3.26 -22.76
CA ALA A 283 -12.16 -4.13 -21.71
C ALA A 283 -13.03 -5.39 -21.56
N HIS A 284 -14.35 -5.23 -21.39
CA HIS A 284 -15.26 -6.37 -21.29
C HIS A 284 -15.20 -7.28 -22.51
N LYS A 285 -15.22 -6.70 -23.73
CA LYS A 285 -15.15 -7.49 -24.95
C LYS A 285 -13.88 -8.31 -25.05
N LYS A 286 -12.73 -7.74 -24.65
CA LYS A 286 -11.44 -8.41 -24.70
C LYS A 286 -11.31 -9.47 -23.60
N VAL A 287 -11.56 -9.09 -22.36
CA VAL A 287 -11.41 -9.95 -21.18
C VAL A 287 -12.32 -11.17 -21.23
N LEU A 288 -13.59 -10.99 -21.64
CA LEU A 288 -14.57 -12.06 -21.71
C LEU A 288 -14.54 -12.84 -23.04
N SER A 289 -13.58 -12.57 -23.93
CA SER A 289 -13.46 -13.34 -25.16
C SER A 289 -12.99 -14.77 -24.87
N PRO A 290 -13.41 -15.76 -25.69
CA PRO A 290 -13.04 -17.17 -25.48
C PRO A 290 -11.52 -17.40 -25.42
N GLU A 291 -10.73 -16.58 -26.13
CA GLU A 291 -9.27 -16.70 -26.19
C GLU A 291 -8.58 -16.14 -24.95
N MET A 292 -9.25 -15.23 -24.21
CA MET A 292 -8.61 -14.46 -23.14
C MET A 292 -9.12 -14.84 -21.75
N ILE A 293 -10.39 -15.22 -21.63
CA ILE A 293 -11.03 -15.39 -20.31
C ILE A 293 -10.28 -16.38 -19.41
N ASP A 294 -9.80 -17.49 -19.98
CA ASP A 294 -9.06 -18.50 -19.19
C ASP A 294 -7.74 -17.95 -18.66
N LYS A 295 -7.06 -17.06 -19.40
CA LYS A 295 -5.83 -16.40 -18.95
C LYS A 295 -6.07 -15.51 -17.72
N TYR A 296 -7.21 -14.79 -17.68
CA TYR A 296 -7.60 -13.99 -16.52
C TYR A 296 -8.01 -14.85 -15.33
N ILE A 297 -8.75 -15.94 -15.57
CA ILE A 297 -9.16 -16.89 -14.51
C ILE A 297 -7.95 -17.57 -13.88
N ASN A 298 -6.96 -17.94 -14.69
CA ASN A 298 -5.72 -18.57 -14.25
C ASN A 298 -4.70 -17.58 -13.70
N GLN A 299 -5.04 -16.28 -13.68
CA GLN A 299 -4.14 -15.20 -13.23
C GLN A 299 -2.85 -15.09 -14.05
N GLU A 300 -2.89 -15.44 -15.32
CA GLU A 300 -1.82 -15.14 -16.28
C GLU A 300 -1.89 -13.67 -16.72
N LEU A 301 -3.09 -13.08 -16.66
CA LEU A 301 -3.39 -11.67 -16.90
C LEU A 301 -4.30 -11.12 -15.80
N GLY A 302 -4.38 -9.78 -15.67
CA GLY A 302 -5.24 -9.12 -14.69
C GLY A 302 -4.90 -9.43 -13.24
N PHE A 303 -3.65 -9.76 -12.95
CA PHE A 303 -3.14 -9.95 -11.60
C PHE A 303 -2.67 -8.63 -10.99
N ASN A 304 -2.33 -8.66 -9.70
CA ASN A 304 -1.71 -7.51 -9.04
C ASN A 304 -0.23 -7.46 -9.40
N GLU A 305 0.13 -6.64 -10.40
CA GLU A 305 1.48 -6.51 -10.94
C GLU A 305 2.51 -6.06 -9.88
N LEU A 306 2.09 -5.20 -8.93
CA LEU A 306 2.95 -4.74 -7.85
C LEU A 306 3.39 -5.88 -6.93
N LEU A 307 2.42 -6.69 -6.48
CA LEU A 307 2.70 -7.82 -5.59
C LEU A 307 3.43 -8.96 -6.31
N SER A 308 3.10 -9.21 -7.58
CA SER A 308 3.79 -10.18 -8.42
C SER A 308 5.26 -9.81 -8.60
N SER A 309 5.54 -8.58 -9.00
CA SER A 309 6.91 -8.11 -9.22
C SER A 309 7.72 -8.05 -7.93
N ARG A 310 7.11 -7.64 -6.80
CA ARG A 310 7.73 -7.74 -5.48
C ARG A 310 8.14 -9.19 -5.18
N THR A 311 7.27 -10.14 -5.42
CA THR A 311 7.56 -11.56 -5.17
C THR A 311 8.70 -12.05 -6.04
N ARG A 312 8.73 -11.67 -7.32
CA ARG A 312 9.84 -12.00 -8.25
C ARG A 312 11.16 -11.38 -7.76
N LEU A 313 11.16 -10.13 -7.28
CA LEU A 313 12.33 -9.47 -6.71
C LEU A 313 12.84 -10.21 -5.46
N HIS A 314 11.95 -10.58 -4.54
CA HIS A 314 12.35 -11.33 -3.34
C HIS A 314 12.83 -12.75 -3.64
N ASN A 315 12.36 -13.40 -4.69
CA ASN A 315 12.90 -14.68 -5.16
C ASN A 315 14.36 -14.55 -5.68
N ASN A 316 14.79 -13.34 -6.06
CA ASN A 316 16.17 -13.02 -6.41
C ASN A 316 16.88 -12.31 -5.23
N HIS A 317 16.76 -12.87 -4.02
CA HIS A 317 17.17 -12.25 -2.76
C HIS A 317 18.66 -11.89 -2.70
N GLU A 318 19.55 -12.67 -3.33
CA GLU A 318 20.99 -12.38 -3.38
C GLU A 318 21.26 -11.09 -4.14
N ASP A 319 20.71 -10.97 -5.36
CA ASP A 319 20.84 -9.78 -6.19
C ASP A 319 20.21 -8.56 -5.52
N LEU A 320 19.04 -8.76 -4.88
CA LEU A 320 18.32 -7.71 -4.18
C LEU A 320 19.13 -7.19 -2.98
N THR A 321 19.75 -8.08 -2.22
CA THR A 321 20.62 -7.75 -1.09
C THR A 321 21.87 -7.02 -1.57
N GLU A 322 22.52 -7.52 -2.63
CA GLU A 322 23.70 -6.87 -3.22
C GLU A 322 23.39 -5.44 -3.68
N LEU A 323 22.27 -5.25 -4.37
CA LEU A 323 21.79 -3.93 -4.79
C LEU A 323 21.62 -3.00 -3.60
N LEU A 324 20.90 -3.44 -2.55
CA LEU A 324 20.64 -2.63 -1.37
C LEU A 324 21.92 -2.21 -0.67
N PHE A 325 22.83 -3.15 -0.39
CA PHE A 325 24.09 -2.85 0.30
C PHE A 325 25.01 -1.96 -0.53
N THR A 326 25.08 -2.18 -1.85
CA THR A 326 25.86 -1.33 -2.75
C THR A 326 25.30 0.08 -2.81
N ALA A 327 23.97 0.24 -2.96
CA ALA A 327 23.30 1.53 -2.94
C ALA A 327 23.51 2.25 -1.60
N THR A 328 23.36 1.54 -0.49
CA THR A 328 23.58 2.07 0.87
C THR A 328 25.01 2.59 1.04
N LYS A 329 26.00 1.79 0.69
CA LYS A 329 27.41 2.19 0.77
C LYS A 329 27.70 3.44 -0.08
N LYS A 330 27.21 3.47 -1.32
CA LYS A 330 27.40 4.62 -2.22
C LYS A 330 26.69 5.88 -1.70
N LEU A 331 25.46 5.75 -1.17
CA LEU A 331 24.72 6.88 -0.60
C LEU A 331 25.43 7.44 0.64
N ILE A 332 25.89 6.60 1.56
CA ILE A 332 26.61 7.01 2.76
C ILE A 332 27.93 7.71 2.36
N LYS A 333 28.66 7.18 1.36
CA LYS A 333 29.86 7.78 0.82
C LYS A 333 29.60 9.15 0.20
N LYS A 334 28.52 9.29 -0.57
CA LYS A 334 28.08 10.56 -1.18
C LYS A 334 27.83 11.65 -0.12
N ASN A 335 27.35 11.25 1.05
CA ASN A 335 27.12 12.16 2.19
C ASN A 335 28.36 12.35 3.10
N TYR A 336 29.53 11.86 2.69
CA TYR A 336 30.79 11.93 3.47
C TYR A 336 30.73 11.28 4.86
N LEU A 337 29.85 10.31 5.06
CA LEU A 337 29.62 9.64 6.34
C LEU A 337 30.18 8.22 6.41
N LEU A 338 30.80 7.72 5.32
CA LEU A 338 31.39 6.39 5.28
C LEU A 338 32.74 6.38 6.01
N LYS A 339 32.69 6.04 7.31
CA LYS A 339 33.85 5.82 8.18
C LYS A 339 34.12 4.32 8.35
N ASP A 340 35.30 3.95 8.80
CA ASP A 340 35.74 2.56 8.97
C ASP A 340 34.76 1.72 9.82
N ASN A 341 34.25 2.30 10.89
CA ASN A 341 33.27 1.61 11.74
C ASN A 341 31.92 1.37 11.05
N VAL A 342 31.46 2.30 10.21
CA VAL A 342 30.24 2.16 9.42
C VAL A 342 30.43 1.09 8.33
N GLU A 343 31.60 1.09 7.67
CA GLU A 343 31.90 0.09 6.65
C GLU A 343 32.00 -1.32 7.27
N LYS A 344 32.64 -1.47 8.40
CA LYS A 344 32.70 -2.75 9.14
C LYS A 344 31.29 -3.22 9.54
N TYR A 345 30.46 -2.32 10.05
CA TYR A 345 29.08 -2.65 10.42
C TYR A 345 28.26 -3.14 9.21
N LEU A 346 28.37 -2.46 8.05
CA LEU A 346 27.73 -2.91 6.82
C LEU A 346 28.18 -4.31 6.38
N ILE A 347 29.47 -4.63 6.54
CA ILE A 347 29.99 -5.96 6.23
C ILE A 347 29.38 -7.03 7.16
N GLU A 348 29.27 -6.73 8.46
CA GLU A 348 28.67 -7.66 9.42
C GLU A 348 27.15 -7.85 9.17
N LEU A 349 26.43 -6.78 8.84
CA LEU A 349 25.00 -6.87 8.51
C LEU A 349 24.71 -7.73 7.26
N LYS A 350 25.67 -7.79 6.34
CA LYS A 350 25.51 -8.55 5.09
C LYS A 350 25.74 -10.05 5.26
N ARG A 351 26.42 -10.48 6.34
CA ARG A 351 26.67 -11.88 6.69
C ARG A 351 25.44 -12.58 7.23
#